data_6f3e9c3c0b6d6654b16409cdebb92edb
#
_entry.id   6f3e9c3c0b6d6654b16409cdebb92edb
#
_cell.length_a   1.000
_cell.length_b   1.000
_cell.length_c   1.000
_cell.angle_alpha   90.00
_cell.angle_beta   90.00
_cell.angle_gamma   90.00
#
_symmetry.space_group_name_H-M   'P 1'
#
loop_
_entity.id
_entity.type
_entity.pdbx_description
1 polymer ?
#
loop_
_entity_poly.entity_id
_entity_poly.type
_entity_poly.pdbx_seq_one_letter_code
_entity_poly.pdbx_strand_id
1 'polypeptide(L)'
;MFLESCSTPAAAPEPVAGWYEGTLYEDKPFYITKNAISWTSGRKRADFGRWTAVSVYDPSIRMQAEGGRFSITPGYGWDGVTWGSTPPDMLLPSLFHDAMLHAKMNGAPIPRSQIDLAFYDIMTSQNSCRKGLYYRFARLFGWCFTFPQ
;
A
#
# COMPACT_ATOMS: atom_id res chain seq x y z
N MET A 1 -2.53 -28.84 -1.66
CA MET A 1 -2.91 -27.47 -1.26
C MET A 1 -2.49 -27.31 0.20
N PHE A 2 -1.35 -26.67 0.42
CA PHE A 2 -0.90 -26.38 1.78
C PHE A 2 -1.68 -25.19 2.31
N LEU A 3 -2.57 -25.41 3.26
CA LEU A 3 -3.09 -24.36 4.11
C LEU A 3 -1.91 -23.92 4.99
N GLU A 4 -1.22 -22.86 4.57
CA GLU A 4 -0.32 -22.17 5.49
C GLU A 4 -1.16 -21.75 6.69
N SER A 5 -0.90 -22.35 7.83
CA SER A 5 -1.43 -21.90 9.11
C SER A 5 -1.10 -20.42 9.24
N CYS A 6 -2.12 -19.55 9.34
CA CYS A 6 -1.93 -18.16 9.69
C CYS A 6 -1.39 -18.06 11.12
N SER A 7 -0.10 -18.35 11.30
CA SER A 7 0.58 -18.11 12.56
C SER A 7 0.66 -16.60 12.79
N THR A 8 0.23 -16.15 13.95
CA THR A 8 0.22 -14.75 14.36
C THR A 8 1.66 -14.22 14.46
N PRO A 9 2.13 -13.35 13.53
CA PRO A 9 3.39 -12.67 13.76
C PRO A 9 3.25 -11.63 14.87
N ALA A 10 4.38 -11.17 15.41
CA ALA A 10 4.39 -10.07 16.37
C ALA A 10 3.56 -8.90 15.85
N ALA A 11 2.65 -8.37 16.69
CA ALA A 11 1.73 -7.30 16.30
C ALA A 11 2.48 -6.11 15.71
N ALA A 12 2.22 -5.82 14.43
CA ALA A 12 2.56 -4.53 13.87
C ALA A 12 1.70 -3.46 14.55
N PRO A 13 2.20 -2.22 14.72
CA PRO A 13 1.37 -1.14 15.23
C PRO A 13 0.15 -1.00 14.31
N GLU A 14 -1.02 -1.32 14.84
CA GLU A 14 -2.27 -1.12 14.14
C GLU A 14 -2.51 0.39 13.98
N PRO A 15 -2.94 0.86 12.81
CA PRO A 15 -3.36 2.23 12.66
C PRO A 15 -4.50 2.51 13.66
N VAL A 16 -4.50 3.72 14.21
CA VAL A 16 -5.55 4.16 15.16
C VAL A 16 -6.93 3.96 14.52
N ALA A 17 -7.90 3.49 15.31
CA ALA A 17 -9.27 3.31 14.85
C ALA A 17 -9.79 4.61 14.18
N GLY A 18 -10.44 4.46 13.02
CA GLY A 18 -10.92 5.61 12.24
C GLY A 18 -9.85 6.30 11.39
N TRP A 19 -8.75 5.65 11.08
CA TRP A 19 -7.68 6.19 10.25
C TRP A 19 -8.07 6.42 8.78
N TYR A 20 -9.15 5.85 8.33
CA TYR A 20 -9.69 6.04 6.99
C TYR A 20 -11.20 6.28 7.03
N GLU A 21 -11.73 6.82 5.94
CA GLU A 21 -13.15 6.94 5.66
C GLU A 21 -13.48 6.17 4.38
N GLY A 22 -14.51 5.32 4.45
CA GLY A 22 -15.05 4.63 3.28
C GLY A 22 -16.13 5.45 2.62
N THR A 23 -16.11 5.53 1.29
CA THR A 23 -17.11 6.19 0.45
C THR A 23 -17.34 5.40 -0.83
N LEU A 24 -18.14 5.91 -1.73
CA LEU A 24 -18.33 5.37 -3.07
C LEU A 24 -17.84 6.39 -4.10
N TYR A 25 -17.12 5.92 -5.09
CA TYR A 25 -16.76 6.67 -6.28
C TYR A 25 -17.20 5.87 -7.51
N GLU A 26 -18.10 6.44 -8.30
CA GLU A 26 -18.74 5.74 -9.44
C GLU A 26 -19.28 4.35 -9.04
N ASP A 27 -20.03 4.30 -7.92
CA ASP A 27 -20.62 3.08 -7.33
C ASP A 27 -19.62 2.00 -6.91
N LYS A 28 -18.33 2.32 -6.82
CA LYS A 28 -17.28 1.42 -6.33
C LYS A 28 -16.77 1.87 -4.97
N PRO A 29 -16.40 0.93 -4.10
CA PRO A 29 -15.75 1.25 -2.84
C PRO A 29 -14.52 2.13 -3.05
N PHE A 30 -14.42 3.20 -2.28
CA PHE A 30 -13.31 4.13 -2.29
C PHE A 30 -13.00 4.54 -0.85
N TYR A 31 -11.74 4.74 -0.54
CA TYR A 31 -11.27 5.02 0.81
C TYR A 31 -10.41 6.27 0.80
N ILE A 32 -10.46 7.05 1.88
CA ILE A 32 -9.68 8.27 2.05
C ILE A 32 -9.00 8.24 3.42
N THR A 33 -7.70 8.49 3.47
CA THR A 33 -6.98 8.57 4.75
C THR A 33 -7.38 9.82 5.52
N LYS A 34 -7.68 9.67 6.81
CA LYS A 34 -8.02 10.79 7.71
C LYS A 34 -6.81 11.33 8.46
N ASN A 35 -5.82 10.48 8.68
CA ASN A 35 -4.60 10.80 9.41
C ASN A 35 -3.37 10.56 8.54
N ALA A 36 -2.25 11.19 8.90
CA ALA A 36 -0.97 10.83 8.35
C ALA A 36 -0.63 9.38 8.74
N ILE A 37 -0.18 8.60 7.77
CA ILE A 37 0.15 7.19 7.96
C ILE A 37 1.59 6.97 7.51
N SER A 38 2.34 6.23 8.30
CA SER A 38 3.69 5.83 7.93
C SER A 38 3.94 4.37 8.26
N TRP A 39 4.82 3.76 7.49
CA TRP A 39 5.29 2.40 7.71
C TRP A 39 6.79 2.34 7.54
N THR A 40 7.44 1.58 8.40
CA THR A 40 8.87 1.32 8.33
C THR A 40 9.08 -0.17 8.09
N SER A 41 9.83 -0.51 7.04
CA SER A 41 10.16 -1.89 6.74
C SER A 41 11.02 -2.51 7.85
N GLY A 42 10.71 -3.73 8.24
CA GLY A 42 11.54 -4.53 9.13
C GLY A 42 12.76 -5.17 8.44
N ARG A 43 12.89 -5.02 7.12
CA ARG A 43 14.02 -5.58 6.37
C ARG A 43 15.25 -4.69 6.52
N LYS A 44 16.39 -5.28 6.89
CA LYS A 44 17.67 -4.54 7.08
C LYS A 44 18.16 -3.81 5.82
N ARG A 45 17.74 -4.26 4.64
CA ARG A 45 18.15 -3.71 3.34
C ARG A 45 17.02 -2.98 2.62
N ALA A 46 15.89 -2.74 3.29
CA ALA A 46 14.83 -1.96 2.71
C ALA A 46 15.29 -0.51 2.57
N ASP A 47 15.37 -0.05 1.35
CA ASP A 47 15.70 1.33 1.03
C ASP A 47 14.79 1.78 -0.11
N PHE A 48 13.82 2.63 0.23
CA PHE A 48 12.90 3.23 -0.75
C PHE A 48 13.47 4.51 -1.36
N GLY A 49 14.71 4.87 -1.01
CA GLY A 49 15.33 6.12 -1.40
C GLY A 49 14.95 7.29 -0.47
N ARG A 50 15.37 8.47 -0.87
CA ARG A 50 15.00 9.74 -0.20
C ARG A 50 14.37 10.66 -1.24
N TRP A 51 13.08 10.84 -1.15
CA TRP A 51 12.32 11.66 -2.07
C TRP A 51 10.98 12.08 -1.46
N THR A 52 10.40 13.11 -2.05
CA THR A 52 9.03 13.55 -1.79
C THR A 52 8.31 13.65 -3.13
N ALA A 53 7.11 13.07 -3.22
CA ALA A 53 6.22 13.20 -4.34
C ALA A 53 4.89 13.81 -3.89
N VAL A 54 4.23 14.53 -4.76
CA VAL A 54 2.89 15.07 -4.53
C VAL A 54 1.89 14.36 -5.43
N SER A 55 0.66 14.25 -4.97
CA SER A 55 -0.41 13.72 -5.81
C SER A 55 -0.66 14.65 -6.99
N VAL A 56 -0.85 14.08 -8.18
CA VAL A 56 -1.24 14.86 -9.38
C VAL A 56 -2.66 15.41 -9.27
N TYR A 57 -3.49 14.83 -8.41
CA TYR A 57 -4.88 15.23 -8.20
C TYR A 57 -5.03 16.31 -7.14
N ASP A 58 -4.15 16.32 -6.14
CA ASP A 58 -4.17 17.27 -5.04
C ASP A 58 -2.73 17.51 -4.53
N PRO A 59 -2.12 18.69 -4.80
CA PRO A 59 -0.77 18.99 -4.37
C PRO A 59 -0.56 19.04 -2.85
N SER A 60 -1.63 19.11 -2.05
CA SER A 60 -1.55 19.04 -0.59
C SER A 60 -1.23 17.63 -0.09
N ILE A 61 -1.52 16.62 -0.91
CA ILE A 61 -1.26 15.22 -0.59
C ILE A 61 0.17 14.87 -0.98
N ARG A 62 0.96 14.50 -0.01
CA ARG A 62 2.37 14.18 -0.16
C ARG A 62 2.65 12.74 0.20
N MET A 63 3.52 12.12 -0.59
CA MET A 63 4.11 10.82 -0.31
C MET A 63 5.61 11.03 -0.14
N GLN A 64 6.19 10.46 0.88
CA GLN A 64 7.59 10.67 1.22
C GLN A 64 8.26 9.35 1.57
N ALA A 65 9.48 9.17 1.10
CA ALA A 65 10.35 8.09 1.52
C ALA A 65 11.64 8.62 2.13
N GLU A 66 12.11 7.92 3.14
CA GLU A 66 13.42 8.14 3.76
C GLU A 66 13.98 6.80 4.24
N GLY A 67 14.94 6.27 3.49
CA GLY A 67 15.49 4.94 3.73
C GLY A 67 14.41 3.86 3.64
N GLY A 68 14.19 3.11 4.71
CA GLY A 68 13.16 2.07 4.80
C GLY A 68 11.79 2.55 5.27
N ARG A 69 11.56 3.85 5.38
CA ARG A 69 10.29 4.44 5.83
C ARG A 69 9.55 5.11 4.69
N PHE A 70 8.26 4.86 4.62
CA PHE A 70 7.33 5.51 3.70
C PHE A 70 6.19 6.16 4.48
N SER A 71 5.81 7.38 4.09
CA SER A 71 4.78 8.18 4.77
C SER A 71 3.81 8.78 3.76
N ILE A 72 2.56 8.90 4.16
CA ILE A 72 1.46 9.48 3.38
C ILE A 72 0.76 10.52 4.25
N THR A 73 0.55 11.72 3.72
CA THR A 73 -0.24 12.76 4.41
C THR A 73 -1.74 12.44 4.35
N PRO A 74 -2.58 13.04 5.23
CA PRO A 74 -4.02 12.86 5.19
C PRO A 74 -4.64 13.25 3.85
N GLY A 75 -5.78 12.64 3.51
CA GLY A 75 -6.54 12.95 2.30
C GLY A 75 -6.21 12.08 1.09
N TYR A 76 -5.27 11.14 1.21
CA TYR A 76 -4.97 10.22 0.13
C TYR A 76 -6.14 9.25 -0.11
N GLY A 77 -6.59 9.18 -1.37
CA GLY A 77 -7.68 8.30 -1.79
C GLY A 77 -7.19 7.09 -2.56
N TRP A 78 -7.79 5.92 -2.30
CA TRP A 78 -7.53 4.69 -3.05
C TRP A 78 -8.78 3.80 -3.11
N ASP A 79 -8.82 2.87 -4.05
CA ASP A 79 -9.97 2.01 -4.31
C ASP A 79 -9.87 0.60 -3.68
N GLY A 80 -8.86 0.37 -2.86
CA GLY A 80 -8.63 -0.92 -2.21
C GLY A 80 -7.97 -1.93 -3.14
N VAL A 81 -8.43 -3.18 -3.07
CA VAL A 81 -7.96 -4.22 -3.98
C VAL A 81 -8.77 -4.22 -5.28
N THR A 82 -8.12 -4.51 -6.39
CA THR A 82 -8.68 -4.36 -7.74
C THR A 82 -9.90 -5.24 -8.02
N TRP A 83 -10.07 -6.34 -7.27
CA TRP A 83 -11.14 -7.30 -7.53
C TRP A 83 -12.02 -7.51 -6.30
N GLY A 84 -13.24 -6.95 -6.36
CA GLY A 84 -14.29 -7.15 -5.36
C GLY A 84 -14.17 -6.22 -4.16
N SER A 85 -14.77 -6.62 -3.05
CA SER A 85 -14.67 -5.88 -1.79
C SER A 85 -13.29 -6.09 -1.16
N THR A 86 -12.73 -5.02 -0.58
CA THR A 86 -11.43 -5.09 0.10
C THR A 86 -11.60 -5.72 1.49
N PRO A 87 -10.99 -6.87 1.76
CA PRO A 87 -10.97 -7.42 3.11
C PRO A 87 -10.26 -6.47 4.09
N PRO A 88 -10.64 -6.46 5.39
CA PRO A 88 -10.02 -5.56 6.38
C PRO A 88 -8.49 -5.69 6.47
N ASP A 89 -7.96 -6.90 6.33
CA ASP A 89 -6.51 -7.20 6.34
C ASP A 89 -5.78 -6.73 5.08
N MET A 90 -6.50 -6.28 4.07
CA MET A 90 -5.95 -5.77 2.81
C MET A 90 -6.06 -4.26 2.65
N LEU A 91 -6.74 -3.56 3.55
CA LEU A 91 -6.89 -2.09 3.46
C LEU A 91 -5.55 -1.38 3.56
N LEU A 92 -4.77 -1.67 4.58
CA LEU A 92 -3.45 -1.04 4.77
C LEU A 92 -2.43 -1.47 3.70
N PRO A 93 -2.29 -2.77 3.37
CA PRO A 93 -1.43 -3.19 2.27
C PRO A 93 -1.77 -2.53 0.93
N SER A 94 -3.04 -2.48 0.54
CA SER A 94 -3.45 -1.86 -0.72
C SER A 94 -3.19 -0.36 -0.75
N LEU A 95 -3.39 0.36 0.37
CA LEU A 95 -3.06 1.77 0.49
C LEU A 95 -1.59 2.03 0.16
N PHE A 96 -0.67 1.33 0.83
CA PHE A 96 0.76 1.54 0.62
C PHE A 96 1.21 1.12 -0.78
N HIS A 97 0.68 0.03 -1.30
CA HIS A 97 0.98 -0.43 -2.66
C HIS A 97 0.58 0.62 -3.70
N ASP A 98 -0.65 1.14 -3.62
CA ASP A 98 -1.15 2.16 -4.54
C ASP A 98 -0.39 3.48 -4.40
N ALA A 99 -0.13 3.93 -3.17
CA ALA A 99 0.61 5.16 -2.93
C ALA A 99 2.05 5.09 -3.46
N MET A 100 2.74 3.97 -3.26
CA MET A 100 4.09 3.78 -3.80
C MET A 100 4.10 3.73 -5.33
N LEU A 101 3.08 3.09 -5.95
CA LEU A 101 2.93 3.09 -7.40
C LEU A 101 2.67 4.49 -7.95
N HIS A 102 1.79 5.26 -7.33
CA HIS A 102 1.53 6.65 -7.71
C HIS A 102 2.79 7.50 -7.58
N ALA A 103 3.54 7.35 -6.48
CA ALA A 103 4.81 8.05 -6.31
C ALA A 103 5.79 7.72 -7.44
N LYS A 104 5.91 6.43 -7.80
CA LYS A 104 6.74 5.99 -8.92
C LYS A 104 6.30 6.61 -10.24
N MET A 105 5.01 6.64 -10.51
CA MET A 105 4.45 7.28 -11.72
C MET A 105 4.76 8.80 -11.77
N ASN A 106 4.86 9.44 -10.61
CA ASN A 106 5.23 10.85 -10.46
C ASN A 106 6.76 11.09 -10.42
N GLY A 107 7.54 10.10 -10.81
CA GLY A 107 9.00 10.21 -10.95
C GLY A 107 9.81 9.80 -9.73
N ALA A 108 9.20 9.29 -8.66
CA ALA A 108 9.94 8.78 -7.52
C ALA A 108 10.82 7.58 -7.92
N PRO A 109 12.11 7.56 -7.55
CA PRO A 109 13.06 6.53 -7.99
C PRO A 109 12.95 5.25 -7.15
N ILE A 110 11.74 4.73 -6.98
CA ILE A 110 11.49 3.50 -6.25
C ILE A 110 11.37 2.31 -7.20
N PRO A 111 12.17 1.24 -7.06
CA PRO A 111 12.07 0.06 -7.88
C PRO A 111 10.74 -0.67 -7.66
N ARG A 112 10.13 -1.19 -8.71
CA ARG A 112 8.89 -1.97 -8.62
C ARG A 112 9.03 -3.18 -7.68
N SER A 113 10.17 -3.84 -7.69
CA SER A 113 10.46 -4.96 -6.80
C SER A 113 10.36 -4.59 -5.32
N GLN A 114 10.80 -3.38 -4.95
CA GLN A 114 10.68 -2.87 -3.57
C GLN A 114 9.23 -2.57 -3.19
N ILE A 115 8.44 -2.07 -4.12
CA ILE A 115 7.01 -1.83 -3.91
C ILE A 115 6.27 -3.16 -3.64
N ASP A 116 6.53 -4.17 -4.45
CA ASP A 116 5.88 -5.47 -4.30
C ASP A 116 6.33 -6.20 -3.03
N LEU A 117 7.60 -6.08 -2.64
CA LEU A 117 8.11 -6.60 -1.36
C LEU A 117 7.48 -5.89 -0.17
N ALA A 118 7.34 -4.56 -0.23
CA ALA A 118 6.65 -3.80 0.81
C ALA A 118 5.20 -4.26 0.96
N PHE A 119 4.50 -4.46 -0.15
CA PHE A 119 3.14 -4.99 -0.17
C PHE A 119 3.05 -6.34 0.56
N TYR A 120 3.95 -7.27 0.24
CA TYR A 120 4.02 -8.57 0.90
C TYR A 120 4.30 -8.44 2.41
N ASP A 121 5.24 -7.60 2.81
CA ASP A 121 5.61 -7.41 4.21
C ASP A 121 4.48 -6.78 5.03
N ILE A 122 3.76 -5.83 4.45
CA ILE A 122 2.60 -5.22 5.12
C ILE A 122 1.47 -6.23 5.25
N MET A 123 1.19 -7.03 4.20
CA MET A 123 0.23 -8.13 4.30
C MET A 123 0.61 -9.12 5.40
N THR A 124 1.89 -9.43 5.54
CA THR A 124 2.39 -10.30 6.61
C THR A 124 2.15 -9.67 7.98
N SER A 125 2.39 -8.37 8.14
CA SER A 125 2.14 -7.65 9.38
C SER A 125 0.66 -7.59 9.77
N GLN A 126 -0.23 -7.64 8.79
CA GLN A 126 -1.68 -7.68 8.99
C GLN A 126 -2.25 -9.11 9.13
N ASN A 127 -1.38 -10.12 9.23
CA ASN A 127 -1.79 -11.52 9.28
C ASN A 127 -2.63 -12.00 8.09
N SER A 128 -2.44 -11.42 6.92
CA SER A 128 -3.18 -11.83 5.74
C SER A 128 -2.79 -13.24 5.30
N CYS A 129 -3.76 -14.16 5.33
CA CYS A 129 -3.59 -15.52 4.80
C CYS A 129 -3.47 -15.53 3.27
N ARG A 130 -3.81 -14.43 2.62
CA ARG A 130 -3.84 -14.29 1.15
C ARG A 130 -2.58 -13.65 0.58
N LYS A 131 -1.59 -13.34 1.42
CA LYS A 131 -0.38 -12.62 1.01
C LYS A 131 0.34 -13.24 -0.19
N GLY A 132 0.48 -14.56 -0.21
CA GLY A 132 1.14 -15.25 -1.32
C GLY A 132 0.39 -15.11 -2.64
N LEU A 133 -0.94 -15.19 -2.60
CA LEU A 133 -1.79 -15.03 -3.77
C LEU A 133 -1.71 -13.60 -4.32
N TYR A 134 -1.94 -12.59 -3.48
CA TYR A 134 -1.90 -11.19 -3.91
C TYR A 134 -0.51 -10.76 -4.37
N TYR A 135 0.55 -11.23 -3.71
CA TYR A 135 1.92 -10.96 -4.15
C TYR A 135 2.18 -11.51 -5.55
N ARG A 136 1.78 -12.74 -5.83
CA ARG A 136 1.92 -13.33 -7.17
C ARG A 136 1.13 -12.56 -8.22
N PHE A 137 -0.09 -12.14 -7.90
CA PHE A 137 -0.87 -11.30 -8.80
C PHE A 137 -0.20 -9.95 -9.04
N ALA A 138 0.29 -9.27 -8.01
CA ALA A 138 1.01 -8.01 -8.17
C ALA A 138 2.25 -8.16 -9.06
N ARG A 139 3.00 -9.26 -8.91
CA ARG A 139 4.19 -9.55 -9.74
C ARG A 139 3.84 -9.91 -11.19
N LEU A 140 2.82 -10.71 -11.41
CA LEU A 140 2.46 -11.20 -12.75
C LEU A 140 1.67 -10.18 -13.57
N PHE A 141 0.78 -9.44 -12.94
CA PHE A 141 -0.15 -8.55 -13.63
C PHE A 141 0.10 -7.07 -13.38
N GLY A 142 1.06 -6.73 -12.54
CA GLY A 142 1.37 -5.35 -12.20
C GLY A 142 1.82 -4.50 -13.40
N TRP A 143 2.26 -5.12 -14.49
CA TRP A 143 2.57 -4.44 -15.74
C TRP A 143 1.31 -4.15 -16.59
N CYS A 144 0.22 -4.89 -16.36
CA CYS A 144 -1.05 -4.66 -17.06
C CYS A 144 -1.80 -3.43 -16.52
N PHE A 145 -1.46 -2.98 -15.32
CA PHE A 145 -2.06 -1.83 -14.65
C PHE A 145 -1.19 -0.57 -14.73
N THR A 146 -0.39 -0.44 -15.77
CA THR A 146 0.10 0.87 -16.14
C THR A 146 -1.10 1.67 -16.62
N PHE A 147 -1.55 2.58 -15.77
CA PHE A 147 -2.61 3.51 -16.10
C PHE A 147 -2.29 4.21 -17.45
N PRO A 148 -3.30 4.45 -18.28
CA PRO A 148 -3.07 5.21 -19.50
C PRO A 148 -2.47 6.57 -19.12
N GLN A 149 -1.37 6.91 -19.76
CA GLN A 149 -0.73 8.22 -19.68
C GLN A 149 -1.67 9.29 -20.21
#